data_eadfe9c44838e581ae80630b0a25970a
#
_entry.id   eadfe9c44838e581ae80630b0a25970a
#
_cell.length_a   1.000
_cell.length_b   1.000
_cell.length_c   1.000
_cell.angle_alpha   90.00
_cell.angle_beta   90.00
_cell.angle_gamma   90.00
#
_symmetry.space_group_name_H-M   'P 1'
#
loop_
_entity.id
_entity.type
_entity.pdbx_description
1 polymer ?
#
loop_
_entity_poly.entity_id
_entity_poly.type
_entity_poly.pdbx_seq_one_letter_code
_entity_poly.pdbx_strand_id
1 'polypeptide(L)'
;MRNNVRKKMRLLCLLFGMVLLAGVPAAAKDRKNQKAAAENVVKKEMVCKTNGTIYQWKNDSWRIKKKTIRTKKEFKKFQTVLKKKQEKGLRKMLKKQYAGTNFRKKSIVLVPQLLSPYMNYKYKGMVTKFDAKGKLVGEIQIERSGDMDKLGVSYPAIVKTYVVVVRVSKAQEAMIDYYQIAFQD
;
A
#
# COMPACT_ATOMS: atom_id res chain seq x y z
N MET A 1 -4.54 22.48 8.17
CA MET A 1 -4.60 21.75 6.90
C MET A 1 -3.69 22.31 5.79
N ARG A 2 -3.55 23.64 5.60
CA ARG A 2 -2.71 24.23 4.53
C ARG A 2 -1.20 23.91 4.58
N ASN A 3 -0.62 23.67 5.76
CA ASN A 3 0.83 23.40 5.89
C ASN A 3 1.27 22.01 5.42
N ASN A 4 0.38 21.01 5.44
CA ASN A 4 0.70 19.65 4.97
C ASN A 4 0.76 19.55 3.44
N VAL A 5 -0.08 20.32 2.74
CA VAL A 5 -0.09 20.34 1.27
C VAL A 5 1.20 20.99 0.73
N ARG A 6 1.64 22.10 1.36
CA ARG A 6 2.91 22.78 0.99
C ARG A 6 4.16 21.93 1.24
N LYS A 7 4.19 21.13 2.33
CA LYS A 7 5.29 20.18 2.59
C LYS A 7 5.29 19.02 1.60
N LYS A 8 4.12 18.47 1.25
CA LYS A 8 3.98 17.41 0.24
C LYS A 8 4.44 17.90 -1.14
N MET A 9 4.06 19.11 -1.53
CA MET A 9 4.46 19.73 -2.80
C MET A 9 5.96 20.01 -2.90
N ARG A 10 6.60 20.49 -1.82
CA ARG A 10 8.05 20.73 -1.80
C ARG A 10 8.86 19.44 -1.89
N LEU A 11 8.40 18.36 -1.25
CA LEU A 11 9.08 17.06 -1.32
C LEU A 11 8.91 16.41 -2.70
N LEU A 12 7.76 16.60 -3.34
CA LEU A 12 7.51 16.17 -4.72
C LEU A 12 8.43 16.91 -5.70
N CYS A 13 8.59 18.22 -5.55
CA CYS A 13 9.50 19.04 -6.37
C CYS A 13 10.98 18.62 -6.21
N LEU A 14 11.41 18.22 -5.01
CA LEU A 14 12.79 17.74 -4.79
C LEU A 14 13.07 16.39 -5.44
N LEU A 15 12.08 15.51 -5.55
CA LEU A 15 12.22 14.23 -6.25
C LEU A 15 12.13 14.36 -7.77
N PHE A 16 11.47 15.41 -8.29
CA PHE A 16 11.36 15.70 -9.73
C PHE A 16 12.46 16.64 -10.23
N GLY A 17 13.10 17.42 -9.35
CA GLY A 17 14.12 18.41 -9.73
C GLY A 17 15.44 17.82 -10.23
N MET A 18 15.69 16.50 -10.10
CA MET A 18 16.92 15.86 -10.59
C MET A 18 16.82 15.32 -12.04
N VAL A 19 15.71 15.52 -12.74
CA VAL A 19 15.54 15.01 -14.12
C VAL A 19 15.42 16.13 -15.17
N LEU A 20 15.40 17.41 -14.78
CA LEU A 20 15.16 18.53 -15.71
C LEU A 20 16.34 19.52 -15.78
N LEU A 21 17.58 19.03 -16.02
CA LEU A 21 18.67 19.87 -16.49
C LEU A 21 19.15 19.37 -17.86
N ALA A 22 18.29 19.48 -18.87
CA ALA A 22 18.69 19.48 -20.26
C ALA A 22 17.71 20.37 -21.03
N GLY A 23 18.18 21.57 -21.34
CA GLY A 23 17.84 22.48 -22.43
C GLY A 23 16.37 22.60 -22.86
N VAL A 24 15.75 23.73 -22.58
CA VAL A 24 14.51 24.16 -23.27
C VAL A 24 14.80 25.46 -24.01
N PRO A 25 14.65 25.52 -25.34
CA PRO A 25 14.55 26.80 -26.05
C PRO A 25 13.17 27.39 -25.88
N ALA A 26 13.14 28.70 -25.64
CA ALA A 26 11.92 29.49 -25.54
C ALA A 26 11.23 29.58 -26.89
N ALA A 27 9.97 29.10 -26.96
CA ALA A 27 9.02 29.52 -28.00
C ALA A 27 7.60 29.48 -27.42
N ALA A 28 6.97 30.64 -27.39
CA ALA A 28 5.57 30.82 -27.09
C ALA A 28 4.70 30.13 -28.14
N LYS A 29 3.87 29.17 -27.73
CA LYS A 29 2.54 28.84 -28.26
C LYS A 29 2.05 27.52 -27.68
N ASP A 30 0.87 27.58 -27.13
CA ASP A 30 -0.13 26.54 -26.92
C ASP A 30 -0.50 26.20 -25.48
N ARG A 31 -1.42 26.99 -24.93
CA ARG A 31 -2.15 26.65 -23.70
C ARG A 31 -2.92 25.32 -23.80
N LYS A 32 -3.22 24.81 -25.00
CA LYS A 32 -3.86 23.49 -25.19
C LYS A 32 -2.87 22.34 -24.94
N ASN A 33 -1.60 22.49 -25.33
CA ASN A 33 -0.59 21.46 -25.11
C ASN A 33 -0.11 21.37 -23.66
N GLN A 34 -0.18 22.47 -22.91
CA GLN A 34 0.13 22.42 -21.47
C GLN A 34 -0.91 21.64 -20.65
N LYS A 35 -2.18 21.65 -21.07
CA LYS A 35 -3.23 20.85 -20.42
C LYS A 35 -3.04 19.35 -20.68
N ALA A 36 -2.71 18.98 -21.92
CA ALA A 36 -2.42 17.60 -22.29
C ALA A 36 -1.10 17.07 -21.66
N ALA A 37 -0.08 17.92 -21.53
CA ALA A 37 1.16 17.57 -20.84
C ALA A 37 0.96 17.42 -19.32
N ALA A 38 0.11 18.24 -18.70
CA ALA A 38 -0.26 18.11 -17.29
C ALA A 38 -1.09 16.84 -17.03
N GLU A 39 -1.99 16.45 -17.94
CA GLU A 39 -2.74 15.19 -17.85
C GLU A 39 -1.85 13.95 -18.05
N ASN A 40 -0.81 14.02 -18.87
CA ASN A 40 0.14 12.92 -19.06
C ASN A 40 1.15 12.76 -17.90
N VAL A 41 1.47 13.81 -17.15
CA VAL A 41 2.33 13.74 -15.96
C VAL A 41 1.61 13.07 -14.79
N VAL A 42 0.29 13.07 -14.75
CA VAL A 42 -0.54 12.54 -13.66
C VAL A 42 -0.64 10.99 -13.69
N LYS A 43 -0.25 10.31 -14.76
CA LYS A 43 -0.43 8.86 -14.94
C LYS A 43 0.80 7.99 -14.67
N LYS A 44 1.91 8.53 -14.16
CA LYS A 44 3.10 7.71 -13.94
C LYS A 44 2.99 6.93 -12.64
N GLU A 45 2.62 5.66 -12.75
CA GLU A 45 2.72 4.70 -11.65
C GLU A 45 4.18 4.56 -11.22
N MET A 46 4.46 4.70 -9.93
CA MET A 46 5.78 4.44 -9.36
C MET A 46 5.79 3.09 -8.66
N VAL A 47 6.59 2.17 -9.15
CA VAL A 47 6.83 0.88 -8.48
C VAL A 47 7.60 1.11 -7.18
N CYS A 48 7.06 0.64 -6.08
CA CYS A 48 7.67 0.74 -4.76
C CYS A 48 8.37 -0.57 -4.40
N LYS A 49 9.67 -0.51 -4.09
CA LYS A 49 10.40 -1.66 -3.53
C LYS A 49 9.89 -1.94 -2.11
N THR A 50 8.94 -2.85 -1.99
CA THR A 50 8.29 -3.21 -0.74
C THR A 50 8.30 -4.73 -0.54
N ASN A 51 8.27 -5.15 0.72
CA ASN A 51 8.08 -6.56 1.09
C ASN A 51 6.75 -6.68 1.81
N GLY A 52 5.92 -7.62 1.39
CA GLY A 52 4.61 -7.85 1.95
C GLY A 52 4.33 -9.31 2.24
N THR A 53 3.35 -9.53 3.09
CA THR A 53 2.86 -10.86 3.48
C THR A 53 1.35 -10.80 3.61
N ILE A 54 0.68 -11.86 3.19
CA ILE A 54 -0.77 -12.01 3.34
C ILE A 54 -1.02 -13.03 4.44
N TYR A 55 -1.86 -12.68 5.39
CA TYR A 55 -2.23 -13.52 6.52
C TYR A 55 -3.75 -13.67 6.59
N GLN A 56 -4.25 -14.92 6.57
CA GLN A 56 -5.67 -15.19 6.77
C GLN A 56 -6.03 -14.96 8.23
N TRP A 57 -6.96 -14.05 8.48
CA TRP A 57 -7.45 -13.73 9.81
C TRP A 57 -8.37 -14.85 10.34
N LYS A 58 -8.07 -15.34 11.54
CA LYS A 58 -8.79 -16.47 12.12
C LYS A 58 -9.68 -16.12 13.31
N ASN A 59 -9.65 -14.85 13.75
CA ASN A 59 -10.38 -14.42 14.95
C ASN A 59 -11.67 -13.71 14.57
N ASP A 60 -12.81 -14.36 14.74
CA ASP A 60 -14.12 -13.80 14.40
C ASP A 60 -14.66 -12.85 15.47
N SER A 61 -14.12 -12.91 16.72
CA SER A 61 -14.56 -12.07 17.84
C SER A 61 -14.02 -10.64 17.82
N TRP A 62 -13.00 -10.36 17.00
CA TRP A 62 -12.38 -9.05 16.88
C TRP A 62 -11.97 -8.75 15.44
N ARG A 63 -12.49 -7.67 14.89
CA ARG A 63 -12.10 -7.21 13.54
C ARG A 63 -10.88 -6.32 13.61
N ILE A 64 -9.84 -6.69 12.85
CA ILE A 64 -8.69 -5.81 12.67
C ILE A 64 -9.06 -4.65 11.76
N LYS A 65 -8.66 -3.44 12.17
CA LYS A 65 -8.78 -2.23 11.35
C LYS A 65 -7.46 -1.96 10.63
N LYS A 66 -7.53 -1.24 9.52
CA LYS A 66 -6.35 -0.70 8.84
C LYS A 66 -5.47 0.05 9.84
N LYS A 67 -4.17 -0.23 9.80
CA LYS A 67 -3.22 0.33 10.76
C LYS A 67 -1.85 0.55 10.16
N THR A 68 -1.25 1.70 10.47
CA THR A 68 0.16 1.96 10.22
C THR A 68 0.92 1.96 11.53
N ILE A 69 2.02 1.23 11.58
CA ILE A 69 2.93 1.13 12.72
C ILE A 69 4.24 1.83 12.33
N ARG A 70 4.53 2.94 12.96
CA ARG A 70 5.63 3.86 12.62
C ARG A 70 6.83 3.74 13.54
N THR A 71 6.65 3.14 14.72
CA THR A 71 7.68 3.07 15.75
C THR A 71 7.80 1.69 16.37
N LYS A 72 8.97 1.39 16.94
CA LYS A 72 9.20 0.14 17.70
C LYS A 72 8.26 0.05 18.93
N LYS A 73 7.93 1.21 19.54
CA LYS A 73 6.98 1.27 20.69
C LYS A 73 5.56 0.88 20.23
N GLU A 74 5.08 1.42 19.10
CA GLU A 74 3.79 1.04 18.53
C GLU A 74 3.75 -0.44 18.13
N PHE A 75 4.84 -0.97 17.55
CA PHE A 75 4.95 -2.38 17.21
C PHE A 75 4.81 -3.28 18.45
N LYS A 76 5.54 -2.98 19.54
CA LYS A 76 5.42 -3.70 20.81
C LYS A 76 3.99 -3.59 21.39
N LYS A 77 3.39 -2.38 21.40
CA LYS A 77 2.01 -2.17 21.86
C LYS A 77 1.03 -3.01 21.04
N PHE A 78 1.17 -3.04 19.71
CA PHE A 78 0.32 -3.86 18.85
C PHE A 78 0.48 -5.36 19.10
N GLN A 79 1.71 -5.85 19.32
CA GLN A 79 1.98 -7.23 19.72
C GLN A 79 1.28 -7.61 21.05
N THR A 80 1.20 -6.67 22.01
CA THR A 80 0.47 -6.85 23.26
C THR A 80 -1.04 -6.93 23.02
N VAL A 81 -1.58 -6.09 22.14
CA VAL A 81 -3.01 -6.15 21.75
C VAL A 81 -3.33 -7.50 21.13
N LEU A 82 -2.51 -7.99 20.20
CA LEU A 82 -2.68 -9.30 19.57
C LEU A 82 -2.62 -10.45 20.61
N LYS A 83 -1.76 -10.33 21.63
CA LYS A 83 -1.71 -11.28 22.74
C LYS A 83 -3.02 -11.28 23.55
N LYS A 84 -3.52 -10.10 23.93
CA LYS A 84 -4.79 -9.96 24.68
C LYS A 84 -5.99 -10.47 23.90
N LYS A 85 -5.99 -10.31 22.58
CA LYS A 85 -7.04 -10.79 21.65
C LYS A 85 -6.82 -12.24 21.21
N GLN A 86 -5.86 -12.95 21.79
CA GLN A 86 -5.52 -14.35 21.50
C GLN A 86 -5.17 -14.63 20.03
N GLU A 87 -4.78 -13.59 19.27
CA GLU A 87 -4.38 -13.71 17.87
C GLU A 87 -2.91 -14.16 17.75
N LYS A 88 -2.69 -15.44 18.04
CA LYS A 88 -1.35 -16.06 18.08
C LYS A 88 -0.69 -16.09 16.70
N GLY A 89 -1.47 -16.36 15.64
CA GLY A 89 -0.97 -16.56 14.28
C GLY A 89 -0.36 -15.29 13.69
N LEU A 90 -1.14 -14.20 13.61
CA LEU A 90 -0.64 -12.91 13.12
C LEU A 90 0.52 -12.39 13.98
N ARG A 91 0.43 -12.58 15.32
CA ARG A 91 1.50 -12.19 16.24
C ARG A 91 2.81 -12.93 15.94
N LYS A 92 2.77 -14.26 15.71
CA LYS A 92 3.94 -15.08 15.36
C LYS A 92 4.54 -14.65 14.04
N MET A 93 3.69 -14.44 13.01
CA MET A 93 4.11 -13.98 11.69
C MET A 93 4.80 -12.62 11.77
N LEU A 94 4.19 -11.64 12.46
CA LEU A 94 4.77 -10.30 12.61
C LEU A 94 6.12 -10.34 13.35
N LYS A 95 6.25 -11.16 14.39
CA LYS A 95 7.53 -11.34 15.07
C LYS A 95 8.59 -11.95 14.15
N LYS A 96 8.24 -13.00 13.40
CA LYS A 96 9.18 -13.68 12.51
C LYS A 96 9.67 -12.78 11.38
N GLN A 97 8.78 -12.04 10.74
CA GLN A 97 9.08 -11.33 9.49
C GLN A 97 9.36 -9.84 9.67
N TYR A 98 8.83 -9.20 10.71
CA TYR A 98 8.85 -7.75 10.86
C TYR A 98 9.55 -7.23 12.13
N ALA A 99 9.99 -8.10 13.05
CA ALA A 99 10.68 -7.67 14.27
C ALA A 99 11.96 -6.87 13.98
N GLY A 100 12.71 -7.24 12.92
CA GLY A 100 13.92 -6.57 12.47
C GLY A 100 13.68 -5.28 11.66
N THR A 101 12.45 -4.75 11.62
CA THR A 101 12.16 -3.51 10.89
C THR A 101 12.90 -2.33 11.50
N ASN A 102 13.69 -1.64 10.66
CA ASN A 102 14.29 -0.37 11.04
C ASN A 102 13.23 0.75 11.01
N PHE A 103 12.58 1.00 12.13
CA PHE A 103 11.53 2.00 12.27
C PHE A 103 11.99 3.46 12.13
N ARG A 104 13.29 3.73 12.04
CA ARG A 104 13.79 5.07 11.65
C ARG A 104 13.56 5.34 10.16
N LYS A 105 13.64 4.28 9.32
CA LYS A 105 13.56 4.38 7.85
C LYS A 105 12.25 3.81 7.27
N LYS A 106 11.57 2.91 7.98
CA LYS A 106 10.43 2.14 7.46
C LYS A 106 9.25 2.14 8.43
N SER A 107 8.05 1.98 7.89
CA SER A 107 6.80 1.74 8.60
C SER A 107 6.21 0.40 8.17
N ILE A 108 5.33 -0.16 8.99
CA ILE A 108 4.56 -1.37 8.65
C ILE A 108 3.10 -0.95 8.49
N VAL A 109 2.52 -1.28 7.35
CA VAL A 109 1.11 -1.01 7.03
C VAL A 109 0.36 -2.33 7.03
N LEU A 110 -0.77 -2.37 7.73
CA LEU A 110 -1.69 -3.49 7.75
C LEU A 110 -2.99 -3.06 7.10
N VAL A 111 -3.40 -3.78 6.06
CA VAL A 111 -4.65 -3.52 5.32
C VAL A 111 -5.49 -4.78 5.36
N PRO A 112 -6.60 -4.79 6.12
CA PRO A 112 -7.56 -5.89 6.09
C PRO A 112 -8.37 -5.84 4.80
N GLN A 113 -8.65 -7.01 4.25
CA GLN A 113 -9.45 -7.20 3.04
C GLN A 113 -10.30 -8.47 3.17
N LEU A 114 -11.54 -8.41 2.69
CA LEU A 114 -12.39 -9.58 2.54
C LEU A 114 -12.05 -10.29 1.23
N LEU A 115 -11.67 -11.55 1.31
CA LEU A 115 -11.26 -12.36 0.17
C LEU A 115 -11.89 -13.76 0.25
N SER A 116 -12.01 -14.43 -0.89
CA SER A 116 -12.47 -15.81 -0.94
C SER A 116 -11.46 -16.76 -0.28
N PRO A 117 -11.88 -17.68 0.62
CA PRO A 117 -10.97 -18.64 1.20
C PRO A 117 -10.57 -19.78 0.24
N TYR A 118 -11.19 -19.85 -0.91
CA TYR A 118 -10.95 -20.89 -1.93
C TYR A 118 -9.85 -20.51 -2.92
N MET A 119 -9.29 -19.31 -2.80
CA MET A 119 -8.22 -18.82 -3.67
C MET A 119 -6.92 -18.68 -2.89
N ASN A 120 -5.81 -18.86 -3.58
CA ASN A 120 -4.50 -18.54 -3.08
C ASN A 120 -4.15 -17.12 -3.43
N TYR A 121 -3.52 -16.41 -2.50
CA TYR A 121 -3.13 -15.02 -2.66
C TYR A 121 -1.65 -14.84 -2.43
N LYS A 122 -0.97 -14.17 -3.36
CA LYS A 122 0.45 -13.87 -3.30
C LYS A 122 0.68 -12.36 -3.40
N TYR A 123 1.46 -11.82 -2.48
CA TYR A 123 1.89 -10.43 -2.57
C TYR A 123 2.87 -10.25 -3.74
N LYS A 124 2.63 -9.29 -4.61
CA LYS A 124 3.45 -9.01 -5.80
C LYS A 124 4.24 -7.70 -5.64
N GLY A 125 3.68 -6.71 -4.98
CA GLY A 125 4.33 -5.42 -4.86
C GLY A 125 3.39 -4.33 -4.39
N MET A 126 3.86 -3.10 -4.50
CA MET A 126 3.06 -1.90 -4.29
C MET A 126 3.47 -0.87 -5.34
N VAL A 127 2.50 -0.21 -5.91
CA VAL A 127 2.69 0.97 -6.76
C VAL A 127 2.03 2.19 -6.11
N THR A 128 2.47 3.38 -6.48
CA THR A 128 1.79 4.61 -6.10
C THR A 128 1.24 5.29 -7.33
N LYS A 129 -0.03 5.72 -7.24
CA LYS A 129 -0.71 6.44 -8.30
C LYS A 129 -1.67 7.49 -7.71
N PHE A 130 -2.03 8.48 -8.49
CA PHE A 130 -3.07 9.42 -8.07
C PHE A 130 -4.46 8.87 -8.40
N ASP A 131 -5.41 9.05 -7.48
CA ASP A 131 -6.82 8.80 -7.77
C ASP A 131 -7.46 9.98 -8.51
N ALA A 132 -8.72 9.82 -8.93
CA ALA A 132 -9.48 10.84 -9.62
C ALA A 132 -9.66 12.14 -8.81
N LYS A 133 -9.42 12.10 -7.49
CA LYS A 133 -9.49 13.24 -6.57
C LYS A 133 -8.11 13.86 -6.30
N GLY A 134 -7.07 13.44 -7.02
CA GLY A 134 -5.69 13.90 -6.83
C GLY A 134 -5.03 13.43 -5.54
N LYS A 135 -5.53 12.38 -4.87
CA LYS A 135 -4.91 11.78 -3.71
C LYS A 135 -3.90 10.73 -4.13
N LEU A 136 -2.73 10.72 -3.48
CA LEU A 136 -1.73 9.69 -3.73
C LEU A 136 -2.11 8.39 -3.02
N VAL A 137 -2.35 7.35 -3.79
CA VAL A 137 -2.77 6.03 -3.33
C VAL A 137 -1.59 5.08 -3.34
N GLY A 138 -1.39 4.35 -2.24
CA GLY A 138 -0.53 3.18 -2.20
C GLY A 138 -1.34 1.95 -2.59
N GLU A 139 -1.21 1.52 -3.84
CA GLU A 139 -1.91 0.35 -4.34
C GLU A 139 -1.09 -0.91 -4.12
N ILE A 140 -1.57 -1.76 -3.23
CA ILE A 140 -0.94 -3.03 -2.88
C ILE A 140 -1.44 -4.08 -3.88
N GLN A 141 -0.51 -4.61 -4.66
CA GLN A 141 -0.78 -5.57 -5.72
C GLN A 141 -0.70 -6.99 -5.15
N ILE A 142 -1.75 -7.77 -5.36
CA ILE A 142 -1.82 -9.18 -5.00
C ILE A 142 -2.25 -10.00 -6.20
N GLU A 143 -1.55 -11.09 -6.44
CA GLU A 143 -1.90 -12.10 -7.43
C GLU A 143 -2.91 -13.06 -6.82
N ARG A 144 -3.90 -13.40 -7.58
CA ARG A 144 -4.90 -14.41 -7.27
C ARG A 144 -4.64 -15.66 -8.11
N SER A 145 -4.53 -16.81 -7.47
CA SER A 145 -4.44 -18.09 -8.17
C SER A 145 -5.36 -19.12 -7.53
N GLY A 146 -5.97 -19.96 -8.33
CA GLY A 146 -6.84 -21.04 -7.89
C GLY A 146 -7.56 -21.68 -9.07
N ASP A 147 -7.99 -22.91 -8.90
CA ASP A 147 -8.62 -23.67 -9.95
C ASP A 147 -10.15 -23.44 -10.07
N MET A 148 -10.66 -22.35 -9.52
CA MET A 148 -12.10 -22.08 -9.49
C MET A 148 -12.74 -22.07 -10.88
N ASP A 149 -12.02 -21.57 -11.88
CA ASP A 149 -12.53 -21.45 -13.24
C ASP A 149 -12.46 -22.80 -14.02
N LYS A 150 -11.69 -23.76 -13.50
CA LYS A 150 -11.47 -25.05 -14.20
C LYS A 150 -12.48 -26.14 -13.83
N LEU A 151 -13.17 -25.99 -12.71
CA LEU A 151 -13.96 -27.11 -12.17
C LEU A 151 -15.45 -27.00 -12.42
N GLY A 152 -15.97 -25.91 -12.98
CA GLY A 152 -17.41 -25.70 -13.16
C GLY A 152 -18.24 -25.82 -11.86
N VAL A 153 -17.56 -25.80 -10.71
CA VAL A 153 -18.17 -25.97 -9.40
C VAL A 153 -18.56 -24.62 -8.82
N SER A 154 -19.83 -24.45 -8.50
CA SER A 154 -20.31 -23.28 -7.76
C SER A 154 -19.89 -23.39 -6.31
N TYR A 155 -18.97 -22.52 -5.86
CA TYR A 155 -18.61 -22.41 -4.46
C TYR A 155 -19.55 -21.46 -3.73
N PRO A 156 -19.88 -21.73 -2.46
CA PRO A 156 -20.66 -20.78 -1.67
C PRO A 156 -19.90 -19.43 -1.57
N ALA A 157 -20.64 -18.33 -1.56
CA ALA A 157 -20.12 -16.96 -1.47
C ALA A 157 -19.54 -16.66 -0.06
N ILE A 158 -18.60 -17.50 0.38
CA ILE A 158 -17.92 -17.33 1.66
C ILE A 158 -16.76 -16.38 1.48
N VAL A 159 -16.66 -15.39 2.35
CA VAL A 159 -15.52 -14.49 2.43
C VAL A 159 -14.87 -14.59 3.81
N LYS A 160 -13.55 -14.50 3.83
CA LYS A 160 -12.73 -14.44 5.06
C LYS A 160 -11.94 -13.14 5.07
N THR A 161 -11.65 -12.66 6.26
CA THR A 161 -10.75 -11.51 6.40
C THR A 161 -9.32 -11.97 6.19
N TYR A 162 -8.61 -11.30 5.30
CA TYR A 162 -7.16 -11.40 5.16
C TYR A 162 -6.52 -10.09 5.58
N VAL A 163 -5.32 -10.16 6.09
CA VAL A 163 -4.53 -8.97 6.45
C VAL A 163 -3.29 -8.94 5.58
N VAL A 164 -3.24 -7.97 4.69
CA VAL A 164 -2.04 -7.71 3.91
C VAL A 164 -1.13 -6.80 4.72
N VAL A 165 0.08 -7.28 5.00
CA VAL A 165 1.08 -6.56 5.79
C VAL A 165 2.21 -6.16 4.87
N VAL A 166 2.50 -4.87 4.77
CA VAL A 166 3.53 -4.33 3.88
C VAL A 166 4.51 -3.47 4.66
N ARG A 167 5.80 -3.60 4.35
CA ARG A 167 6.84 -2.72 4.86
C ARG A 167 7.12 -1.64 3.83
N VAL A 168 6.85 -0.38 4.16
CA VAL A 168 7.04 0.79 3.30
C VAL A 168 8.13 1.70 3.85
N SER A 169 8.78 2.49 2.99
CA SER A 169 9.68 3.54 3.47
C SER A 169 8.88 4.67 4.13
N LYS A 170 9.48 5.36 5.11
CA LYS A 170 8.81 6.51 5.74
C LYS A 170 8.55 7.65 4.78
N ALA A 171 9.43 7.84 3.79
CA ALA A 171 9.23 8.84 2.75
C ALA A 171 7.97 8.55 1.93
N GLN A 172 7.81 7.29 1.48
CA GLN A 172 6.60 6.87 0.77
C GLN A 172 5.35 6.95 1.66
N GLU A 173 5.43 6.45 2.89
CA GLU A 173 4.30 6.47 3.85
C GLU A 173 3.82 7.89 4.16
N ALA A 174 4.73 8.85 4.22
CA ALA A 174 4.38 10.26 4.47
C ALA A 174 3.67 10.94 3.28
N MET A 175 3.86 10.44 2.06
CA MET A 175 3.23 10.96 0.84
C MET A 175 1.87 10.31 0.57
N ILE A 176 1.71 9.03 0.90
CA ILE A 176 0.50 8.25 0.60
C ILE A 176 -0.65 8.71 1.48
N ASP A 177 -1.75 9.08 0.86
CA ASP A 177 -2.98 9.48 1.54
C ASP A 177 -3.76 8.28 2.08
N TYR A 178 -3.84 7.21 1.29
CA TYR A 178 -4.46 5.95 1.71
C TYR A 178 -3.91 4.75 0.94
N TYR A 179 -4.20 3.55 1.45
CA TYR A 179 -3.82 2.30 0.82
C TYR A 179 -5.05 1.54 0.35
N GLN A 180 -4.95 0.91 -0.81
CA GLN A 180 -5.96 -0.02 -1.33
C GLN A 180 -5.28 -1.29 -1.84
N ILE A 181 -6.07 -2.33 -2.06
CA ILE A 181 -5.62 -3.59 -2.64
C ILE A 181 -6.14 -3.67 -4.08
N ALA A 182 -5.27 -4.05 -4.99
CA ALA A 182 -5.60 -4.38 -6.37
C ALA A 182 -5.19 -5.81 -6.68
N PHE A 183 -5.98 -6.46 -7.51
CA PHE A 183 -5.69 -7.79 -8.03
C PHE A 183 -4.94 -7.65 -9.34
N GLN A 184 -3.92 -8.49 -9.51
CA GLN A 184 -3.29 -8.76 -10.80
C GLN A 184 -3.78 -10.13 -11.25
N ASP A 185 -4.37 -10.17 -12.40
CA ASP A 185 -4.74 -11.38 -13.10
C ASP A 185 -3.52 -12.01 -13.75
#